data_1492017be36230176bd28e1e2425dd96
#
_entry.id   1492017be36230176bd28e1e2425dd96
#
_cell.length_a   1.000
_cell.length_b   1.000
_cell.length_c   1.000
_cell.angle_alpha   90.00
_cell.angle_beta   90.00
_cell.angle_gamma   90.00
#
_symmetry.space_group_name_H-M   'P 1'
#
loop_
_entity.id
_entity.type
_entity.pdbx_description
1 polymer ?
#
loop_
_entity_poly.entity_id
_entity_poly.type
_entity_poly.pdbx_seq_one_letter_code
_entity_poly.pdbx_strand_id
1 'polypeptide(L)'
;CFAVDCWEGDPQARFYGDHVYRTLAAYHDPRYGGFSKLIKAYFDEALDQFADGSVDLLHIDGLHTYEAVKHDFETWLPKLSASAVVIFHDSAVFDRDFGVHSFVNELKDRYKVFEFTHSNGLSVMQVGAEVPAAFEAFMQEAIEHPERIRAFFEAAAAAPLDPESGLPSACSEAADHSAECLLYFRNDGQIFEEQR
;
A
#
# COMPACT_ATOMS: atom_id res chain seq x y z
N CYS A 1 6.77 8.63 7.15
CA CYS A 1 6.22 8.24 5.85
C CYS A 1 7.06 8.88 4.74
N PHE A 2 7.20 8.18 3.60
CA PHE A 2 7.99 8.67 2.46
C PHE A 2 7.22 8.35 1.17
N ALA A 3 7.27 9.27 0.20
CA ALA A 3 6.89 9.02 -1.17
C ALA A 3 8.13 9.23 -2.05
N VAL A 4 8.53 8.19 -2.76
CA VAL A 4 9.68 8.20 -3.66
C VAL A 4 9.17 8.13 -5.09
N ASP A 5 9.53 9.10 -5.91
CA ASP A 5 9.16 9.14 -7.33
C ASP A 5 10.11 10.12 -8.05
N CYS A 6 10.36 9.92 -9.32
CA CYS A 6 11.01 10.93 -10.17
C CYS A 6 10.07 12.08 -10.54
N TRP A 7 8.76 11.88 -10.50
CA TRP A 7 7.69 12.79 -10.95
C TRP A 7 7.88 13.27 -12.40
N GLU A 8 8.43 12.41 -13.24
CA GLU A 8 8.61 12.68 -14.67
C GLU A 8 7.62 11.88 -15.54
N GLY A 9 6.93 10.90 -14.89
CA GLY A 9 6.08 9.95 -15.57
C GLY A 9 6.88 8.86 -16.28
N ASP A 10 6.16 8.02 -17.01
CA ASP A 10 6.69 6.85 -17.70
C ASP A 10 5.92 6.59 -19.01
N PRO A 11 6.31 5.57 -19.82
CA PRO A 11 5.61 5.23 -21.05
C PRO A 11 4.15 4.79 -20.86
N GLN A 12 3.77 4.27 -19.69
CA GLN A 12 2.41 3.82 -19.38
C GLN A 12 1.54 4.96 -18.86
N ALA A 13 2.09 5.80 -17.94
CA ALA A 13 1.39 6.92 -17.31
C ALA A 13 1.45 8.21 -18.15
N ARG A 14 2.29 8.27 -19.17
CA ARG A 14 2.73 9.45 -19.95
C ARG A 14 3.72 10.33 -19.17
N PHE A 15 4.56 11.04 -19.95
CA PHE A 15 5.54 11.96 -19.37
C PHE A 15 4.90 13.30 -19.04
N TYR A 16 5.32 13.89 -17.93
CA TYR A 16 4.88 15.20 -17.48
C TYR A 16 6.07 16.02 -16.94
N GLY A 17 5.89 17.33 -16.84
CA GLY A 17 6.99 18.21 -16.44
C GLY A 17 7.06 18.43 -14.93
N ASP A 18 8.13 19.07 -14.49
CA ASP A 18 8.44 19.39 -13.11
C ASP A 18 7.34 20.16 -12.33
N HIS A 19 6.35 20.70 -13.05
CA HIS A 19 5.21 21.37 -12.42
C HIS A 19 4.38 20.41 -11.55
N VAL A 20 4.33 19.12 -11.89
CA VAL A 20 3.61 18.11 -11.09
C VAL A 20 4.22 18.00 -9.70
N TYR A 21 5.53 17.77 -9.63
CA TYR A 21 6.25 17.74 -8.35
C TYR A 21 6.08 19.04 -7.56
N ARG A 22 6.30 20.19 -8.20
CA ARG A 22 6.18 21.49 -7.51
C ARG A 22 4.78 21.76 -6.97
N THR A 23 3.75 21.40 -7.72
CA THR A 23 2.35 21.54 -7.26
C THR A 23 2.07 20.62 -6.08
N LEU A 24 2.52 19.36 -6.15
CA LEU A 24 2.39 18.41 -5.06
C LEU A 24 3.14 18.89 -3.81
N ALA A 25 4.41 19.29 -3.95
CA ALA A 25 5.22 19.75 -2.82
C ALA A 25 4.62 21.01 -2.15
N ALA A 26 4.14 21.95 -2.94
CA ALA A 26 3.47 23.15 -2.41
C ALA A 26 2.20 22.84 -1.61
N TYR A 27 1.50 21.75 -1.93
CA TYR A 27 0.33 21.28 -1.19
C TYR A 27 0.73 20.42 0.03
N HIS A 28 1.66 19.48 -0.19
CA HIS A 28 2.08 18.45 0.76
C HIS A 28 2.87 19.04 1.93
N ASP A 29 3.94 19.80 1.65
CA ASP A 29 4.93 20.16 2.67
C ASP A 29 4.35 21.00 3.82
N PRO A 30 3.48 22.01 3.57
CA PRO A 30 2.88 22.75 4.67
C PRO A 30 1.92 21.94 5.53
N ARG A 31 1.36 20.82 4.99
CA ARG A 31 0.33 20.02 5.67
C ARG A 31 0.89 18.77 6.31
N TYR A 32 1.81 18.11 5.62
CA TYR A 32 2.26 16.75 5.97
C TYR A 32 3.77 16.67 6.21
N GLY A 33 4.55 17.71 5.90
CA GLY A 33 6.01 17.70 6.01
C GLY A 33 6.55 17.39 7.42
N GLY A 34 5.70 17.49 8.46
CA GLY A 34 6.05 17.09 9.82
C GLY A 34 6.25 15.58 10.01
N PHE A 35 5.61 14.75 9.17
CA PHE A 35 5.69 13.28 9.27
C PHE A 35 5.85 12.57 7.93
N SER A 36 5.71 13.25 6.81
CA SER A 36 5.83 12.72 5.47
C SER A 36 6.84 13.51 4.64
N LYS A 37 7.63 12.81 3.81
CA LYS A 37 8.66 13.42 2.95
C LYS A 37 8.48 12.96 1.51
N LEU A 38 8.59 13.89 0.58
CA LEU A 38 8.71 13.62 -0.85
C LEU A 38 10.20 13.50 -1.19
N ILE A 39 10.60 12.38 -1.79
CA ILE A 39 11.97 12.13 -2.25
C ILE A 39 11.94 12.08 -3.77
N LYS A 40 12.38 13.18 -4.41
CA LYS A 40 12.45 13.25 -5.87
C LYS A 40 13.70 12.52 -6.35
N ALA A 41 13.53 11.24 -6.67
CA ALA A 41 14.61 10.35 -7.12
C ALA A 41 13.99 9.13 -7.83
N TYR A 42 14.78 8.43 -8.63
CA TYR A 42 14.44 7.06 -9.01
C TYR A 42 14.53 6.14 -7.80
N PHE A 43 13.80 5.01 -7.83
CA PHE A 43 13.70 4.09 -6.69
C PHE A 43 15.07 3.57 -6.24
N ASP A 44 15.94 3.22 -7.19
CA ASP A 44 17.31 2.75 -6.90
C ASP A 44 18.16 3.82 -6.23
N GLU A 45 18.02 5.08 -6.65
CA GLU A 45 18.78 6.20 -6.09
C GLU A 45 18.35 6.53 -4.65
N ALA A 46 17.13 6.21 -4.31
CA ALA A 46 16.60 6.47 -2.96
C ALA A 46 17.04 5.43 -1.93
N LEU A 47 17.48 4.23 -2.34
CA LEU A 47 17.79 3.09 -1.45
C LEU A 47 18.76 3.44 -0.33
N ASP A 48 19.78 4.24 -0.62
CA ASP A 48 20.80 4.62 0.37
C ASP A 48 20.26 5.51 1.50
N GLN A 49 19.06 6.06 1.32
CA GLN A 49 18.39 6.86 2.35
C GLN A 49 17.63 6.02 3.38
N PHE A 50 17.51 4.72 3.14
CA PHE A 50 16.79 3.77 4.00
C PHE A 50 17.77 2.74 4.58
N ALA A 51 17.75 2.58 5.89
CA ALA A 51 18.50 1.51 6.54
C ALA A 51 17.87 0.14 6.22
N ASP A 52 18.71 -0.90 6.20
CA ASP A 52 18.21 -2.25 6.06
C ASP A 52 17.28 -2.60 7.24
N GLY A 53 16.18 -3.30 6.95
CA GLY A 53 15.22 -3.70 7.96
C GLY A 53 14.38 -2.55 8.55
N SER A 54 14.26 -1.40 7.88
CA SER A 54 13.59 -0.21 8.43
C SER A 54 12.20 0.10 7.85
N VAL A 55 11.76 -0.64 6.84
CA VAL A 55 10.50 -0.39 6.13
C VAL A 55 9.46 -1.43 6.54
N ASP A 56 8.41 -1.00 7.24
CA ASP A 56 7.31 -1.85 7.68
C ASP A 56 6.19 -1.98 6.64
N LEU A 57 6.02 -0.95 5.80
CA LEU A 57 5.06 -0.97 4.71
C LEU A 57 5.70 -0.40 3.45
N LEU A 58 5.76 -1.21 2.40
CA LEU A 58 6.21 -0.83 1.07
C LEU A 58 5.04 -0.89 0.09
N HIS A 59 4.72 0.22 -0.56
CA HIS A 59 3.75 0.28 -1.66
C HIS A 59 4.52 0.44 -2.97
N ILE A 60 4.43 -0.54 -3.85
CA ILE A 60 5.06 -0.55 -5.18
C ILE A 60 4.01 -0.15 -6.21
N ASP A 61 4.22 1.02 -6.83
CA ASP A 61 3.36 1.63 -7.84
C ASP A 61 4.21 2.37 -8.88
N GLY A 62 5.21 1.67 -9.41
CA GLY A 62 6.12 2.17 -10.43
C GLY A 62 5.72 1.73 -11.84
N LEU A 63 6.70 1.47 -12.70
CA LEU A 63 6.47 0.93 -14.03
C LEU A 63 5.97 -0.53 -13.93
N HIS A 64 4.80 -0.83 -14.49
CA HIS A 64 4.07 -2.08 -14.25
C HIS A 64 4.49 -3.26 -15.14
N THR A 65 5.65 -3.20 -15.81
CA THR A 65 6.17 -4.39 -16.51
C THR A 65 6.63 -5.44 -15.49
N TYR A 66 6.65 -6.72 -15.88
CA TYR A 66 7.13 -7.80 -15.03
C TYR A 66 8.56 -7.54 -14.52
N GLU A 67 9.45 -7.12 -15.40
CA GLU A 67 10.86 -6.86 -15.07
C GLU A 67 11.01 -5.68 -14.11
N ALA A 68 10.21 -4.61 -14.28
CA ALA A 68 10.28 -3.44 -13.41
C ALA A 68 9.77 -3.75 -12.01
N VAL A 69 8.57 -4.31 -11.87
CA VAL A 69 8.01 -4.63 -10.55
C VAL A 69 8.87 -5.66 -9.79
N LYS A 70 9.44 -6.62 -10.51
CA LYS A 70 10.36 -7.59 -9.93
C LYS A 70 11.63 -6.92 -9.43
N HIS A 71 12.23 -6.06 -10.25
CA HIS A 71 13.40 -5.27 -9.89
C HIS A 71 13.13 -4.43 -8.64
N ASP A 72 12.06 -3.67 -8.62
CA ASP A 72 11.68 -2.82 -7.49
C ASP A 72 11.53 -3.63 -6.21
N PHE A 73 10.80 -4.76 -6.26
CA PHE A 73 10.63 -5.61 -5.10
C PHE A 73 11.95 -6.21 -4.61
N GLU A 74 12.75 -6.81 -5.52
CA GLU A 74 14.01 -7.48 -5.17
C GLU A 74 15.03 -6.49 -4.61
N THR A 75 15.08 -5.27 -5.15
CA THR A 75 16.02 -4.23 -4.74
C THR A 75 15.65 -3.64 -3.38
N TRP A 76 14.33 -3.49 -3.11
CA TRP A 76 13.84 -2.98 -1.82
C TRP A 76 13.70 -4.06 -0.73
N LEU A 77 13.76 -5.34 -1.08
CA LEU A 77 13.61 -6.45 -0.13
C LEU A 77 14.54 -6.37 1.09
N PRO A 78 15.84 -5.99 0.97
CA PRO A 78 16.72 -5.84 2.13
C PRO A 78 16.29 -4.70 3.09
N LYS A 79 15.52 -3.74 2.60
CA LYS A 79 15.03 -2.61 3.41
C LYS A 79 13.82 -2.98 4.27
N LEU A 80 13.14 -4.09 3.96
CA LEU A 80 11.95 -4.54 4.65
C LEU A 80 12.28 -5.07 6.05
N SER A 81 11.47 -4.65 7.03
CA SER A 81 11.61 -5.08 8.42
C SER A 81 11.07 -6.50 8.65
N ALA A 82 11.27 -7.02 9.86
CA ALA A 82 10.67 -8.28 10.28
C ALA A 82 9.13 -8.24 10.35
N SER A 83 8.52 -7.06 10.37
CA SER A 83 7.07 -6.84 10.36
C SER A 83 6.52 -6.40 9.01
N ALA A 84 7.30 -6.49 7.94
CA ALA A 84 6.99 -5.83 6.68
C ALA A 84 5.79 -6.44 5.94
N VAL A 85 4.99 -5.53 5.39
CA VAL A 85 3.92 -5.79 4.43
C VAL A 85 4.26 -5.09 3.13
N VAL A 86 4.03 -5.74 1.99
CA VAL A 86 4.19 -5.14 0.67
C VAL A 86 2.84 -5.07 -0.04
N ILE A 87 2.57 -3.94 -0.67
CA ILE A 87 1.38 -3.70 -1.47
C ILE A 87 1.82 -3.48 -2.92
N PHE A 88 1.21 -4.20 -3.86
CA PHE A 88 1.41 -4.02 -5.29
C PHE A 88 0.16 -3.41 -5.92
N HIS A 89 0.32 -2.26 -6.55
CA HIS A 89 -0.74 -1.60 -7.31
C HIS A 89 -0.93 -2.26 -8.69
N ASP A 90 -2.09 -2.06 -9.30
CA ASP A 90 -2.43 -2.55 -10.65
C ASP A 90 -2.25 -4.06 -10.86
N SER A 91 -2.43 -4.85 -9.79
CA SER A 91 -2.20 -6.30 -9.82
C SER A 91 -3.29 -7.10 -10.54
N ALA A 92 -4.40 -6.48 -10.97
CA ALA A 92 -5.46 -7.10 -11.77
C ALA A 92 -5.54 -6.55 -13.21
N VAL A 93 -4.49 -5.92 -13.70
CA VAL A 93 -4.38 -5.50 -15.10
C VAL A 93 -3.64 -6.58 -15.90
N PHE A 94 -4.26 -7.07 -16.98
CA PHE A 94 -3.77 -8.22 -17.77
C PHE A 94 -3.42 -7.87 -19.22
N ASP A 95 -3.37 -6.60 -19.55
CA ASP A 95 -3.08 -6.08 -20.89
C ASP A 95 -1.91 -5.07 -20.86
N ARG A 96 -1.54 -4.51 -22.00
CA ARG A 96 -0.59 -3.38 -22.14
C ARG A 96 0.80 -3.60 -21.52
N ASP A 97 1.37 -4.79 -21.60
CA ASP A 97 2.66 -5.17 -21.00
C ASP A 97 2.69 -5.10 -19.45
N PHE A 98 1.52 -5.06 -18.81
CA PHE A 98 1.43 -5.15 -17.36
C PHE A 98 1.81 -6.57 -16.92
N GLY A 99 2.79 -6.67 -16.04
CA GLY A 99 3.32 -7.96 -15.56
C GLY A 99 3.21 -8.13 -14.04
N VAL A 100 2.59 -7.16 -13.33
CA VAL A 100 2.45 -7.20 -11.86
C VAL A 100 1.75 -8.49 -11.42
N HIS A 101 0.62 -8.85 -12.07
CA HIS A 101 -0.12 -10.07 -11.78
C HIS A 101 0.72 -11.34 -11.91
N SER A 102 1.59 -11.39 -12.92
CA SER A 102 2.48 -12.55 -13.16
C SER A 102 3.52 -12.66 -12.05
N PHE A 103 4.14 -11.55 -11.69
CA PHE A 103 5.13 -11.52 -10.63
C PHE A 103 4.51 -11.85 -9.26
N VAL A 104 3.35 -11.26 -8.93
CA VAL A 104 2.62 -11.57 -7.68
C VAL A 104 2.26 -13.06 -7.61
N ASN A 105 1.86 -13.67 -8.73
CA ASN A 105 1.56 -15.11 -8.75
C ASN A 105 2.77 -15.98 -8.39
N GLU A 106 3.98 -15.61 -8.82
CA GLU A 106 5.21 -16.33 -8.43
C GLU A 106 5.50 -16.19 -6.93
N LEU A 107 5.15 -15.05 -6.34
CA LEU A 107 5.38 -14.80 -4.92
C LEU A 107 4.43 -15.57 -3.99
N LYS A 108 3.28 -16.04 -4.48
CA LYS A 108 2.31 -16.82 -3.70
C LYS A 108 2.84 -18.15 -3.19
N ASP A 109 3.86 -18.71 -3.84
CA ASP A 109 4.53 -19.93 -3.37
C ASP A 109 5.40 -19.70 -2.12
N ARG A 110 5.73 -18.43 -1.83
CA ARG A 110 6.65 -18.04 -0.76
C ARG A 110 6.02 -17.19 0.33
N TYR A 111 4.98 -16.46 0.02
CA TYR A 111 4.36 -15.46 0.89
C TYR A 111 2.85 -15.62 0.95
N LYS A 112 2.24 -15.22 2.06
CA LYS A 112 0.79 -15.05 2.13
C LYS A 112 0.40 -13.82 1.31
N VAL A 113 -0.48 -13.99 0.33
CA VAL A 113 -0.96 -12.91 -0.54
C VAL A 113 -2.47 -12.89 -0.56
N PHE A 114 -3.06 -11.70 -0.40
CA PHE A 114 -4.46 -11.44 -0.64
C PHE A 114 -4.61 -10.39 -1.75
N GLU A 115 -5.58 -10.59 -2.64
CA GLU A 115 -5.79 -9.74 -3.81
C GLU A 115 -7.18 -9.12 -3.79
N PHE A 116 -7.22 -7.79 -3.82
CA PHE A 116 -8.39 -7.04 -4.22
C PHE A 116 -8.42 -7.00 -5.74
N THR A 117 -9.54 -7.42 -6.34
CA THR A 117 -9.67 -7.56 -7.80
C THR A 117 -10.52 -6.49 -8.45
N HIS A 118 -11.13 -5.59 -7.67
CA HIS A 118 -11.88 -4.46 -8.19
C HIS A 118 -10.96 -3.38 -8.76
N SER A 119 -11.47 -2.56 -9.68
CA SER A 119 -10.68 -1.57 -10.40
C SER A 119 -9.48 -2.22 -11.11
N ASN A 120 -8.28 -1.71 -10.92
CA ASN A 120 -7.04 -2.25 -11.48
C ASN A 120 -6.37 -3.31 -10.57
N GLY A 121 -6.96 -3.58 -9.40
CA GLY A 121 -6.43 -4.52 -8.43
C GLY A 121 -5.37 -3.96 -7.48
N LEU A 122 -5.32 -4.57 -6.31
CA LEU A 122 -4.31 -4.31 -5.29
C LEU A 122 -3.97 -5.61 -4.60
N SER A 123 -2.69 -6.01 -4.61
CA SER A 123 -2.25 -7.19 -3.88
C SER A 123 -1.56 -6.80 -2.59
N VAL A 124 -1.95 -7.42 -1.49
CA VAL A 124 -1.37 -7.25 -0.15
C VAL A 124 -0.61 -8.51 0.20
N MET A 125 0.67 -8.37 0.49
CA MET A 125 1.58 -9.48 0.75
C MET A 125 2.26 -9.35 2.10
N GLN A 126 2.16 -10.38 2.92
CA GLN A 126 2.91 -10.49 4.18
C GLN A 126 4.30 -11.01 3.88
N VAL A 127 5.33 -10.17 4.08
CA VAL A 127 6.74 -10.54 3.93
C VAL A 127 7.37 -10.83 5.29
N GLY A 128 7.11 -9.99 6.27
CA GLY A 128 7.62 -10.13 7.62
C GLY A 128 7.01 -11.32 8.37
N ALA A 129 7.81 -11.95 9.20
CA ALA A 129 7.38 -13.04 10.10
C ALA A 129 6.79 -12.53 11.43
N GLU A 130 7.01 -11.25 11.75
CA GLU A 130 6.63 -10.62 13.02
C GLU A 130 5.60 -9.49 12.81
N VAL A 131 4.65 -9.72 11.89
CA VAL A 131 3.57 -8.75 11.66
C VAL A 131 2.65 -8.62 12.88
N PRO A 132 1.98 -7.47 13.07
CA PRO A 132 1.01 -7.31 14.14
C PRO A 132 -0.08 -8.39 14.09
N ALA A 133 -0.48 -8.90 15.28
CA ALA A 133 -1.46 -9.98 15.37
C ALA A 133 -2.80 -9.66 14.67
N ALA A 134 -3.23 -8.40 14.71
CA ALA A 134 -4.43 -7.96 14.00
C ALA A 134 -4.28 -8.06 12.47
N PHE A 135 -3.10 -7.75 11.93
CA PHE A 135 -2.83 -7.91 10.49
C PHE A 135 -2.76 -9.40 10.12
N GLU A 136 -2.14 -10.23 10.97
CA GLU A 136 -2.11 -11.68 10.73
C GLU A 136 -3.52 -12.28 10.72
N ALA A 137 -4.39 -11.87 11.66
CA ALA A 137 -5.80 -12.29 11.71
C ALA A 137 -6.57 -11.82 10.45
N PHE A 138 -6.34 -10.57 10.01
CA PHE A 138 -6.90 -10.06 8.76
C PHE A 138 -6.46 -10.91 7.56
N MET A 139 -5.18 -11.21 7.43
CA MET A 139 -4.67 -12.01 6.31
C MET A 139 -5.23 -13.44 6.31
N GLN A 140 -5.38 -14.04 7.49
CA GLN A 140 -6.00 -15.35 7.65
C GLN A 140 -7.45 -15.32 7.16
N GLU A 141 -8.24 -14.37 7.65
CA GLU A 141 -9.64 -14.18 7.26
C GLU A 141 -9.79 -13.88 5.75
N ALA A 142 -8.90 -13.04 5.21
CA ALA A 142 -8.90 -12.68 3.79
C ALA A 142 -8.58 -13.86 2.87
N ILE A 143 -7.73 -14.77 3.29
CA ILE A 143 -7.40 -15.99 2.55
C ILE A 143 -8.53 -17.03 2.65
N GLU A 144 -9.13 -17.19 3.83
CA GLU A 144 -10.21 -18.16 4.06
C GLU A 144 -11.55 -17.71 3.45
N HIS A 145 -11.83 -16.40 3.49
CA HIS A 145 -13.10 -15.82 3.04
C HIS A 145 -12.92 -14.63 2.09
N PRO A 146 -12.22 -14.80 0.95
CA PRO A 146 -11.79 -13.70 0.08
C PRO A 146 -12.95 -12.84 -0.43
N GLU A 147 -14.06 -13.45 -0.81
CA GLU A 147 -15.21 -12.72 -1.34
C GLU A 147 -15.88 -11.85 -0.27
N ARG A 148 -15.89 -12.28 0.98
CA ARG A 148 -16.45 -11.49 2.09
C ARG A 148 -15.61 -10.24 2.34
N ILE A 149 -14.30 -10.38 2.33
CA ILE A 149 -13.40 -9.26 2.55
C ILE A 149 -13.46 -8.28 1.37
N ARG A 150 -13.46 -8.76 0.12
CA ARG A 150 -13.63 -7.89 -1.06
C ARG A 150 -14.94 -7.12 -1.01
N ALA A 151 -16.06 -7.80 -0.77
CA ALA A 151 -17.37 -7.17 -0.68
C ALA A 151 -17.45 -6.11 0.42
N PHE A 152 -16.79 -6.34 1.58
CA PHE A 152 -16.72 -5.36 2.66
C PHE A 152 -16.01 -4.07 2.19
N PHE A 153 -14.84 -4.20 1.58
CA PHE A 153 -14.06 -3.02 1.13
C PHE A 153 -14.74 -2.30 -0.03
N GLU A 154 -15.37 -3.02 -0.96
CA GLU A 154 -16.15 -2.42 -2.05
C GLU A 154 -17.34 -1.64 -1.51
N ALA A 155 -18.06 -2.19 -0.53
CA ALA A 155 -19.17 -1.51 0.12
C ALA A 155 -18.70 -0.27 0.90
N ALA A 156 -17.57 -0.39 1.62
CA ALA A 156 -16.97 0.73 2.35
C ALA A 156 -16.55 1.86 1.39
N ALA A 157 -15.93 1.52 0.26
CA ALA A 157 -15.52 2.51 -0.74
C ALA A 157 -16.71 3.21 -1.43
N ALA A 158 -17.85 2.54 -1.56
CA ALA A 158 -19.09 3.10 -2.12
C ALA A 158 -19.89 3.93 -1.12
N ALA A 159 -19.64 3.80 0.19
CA ALA A 159 -20.34 4.52 1.23
C ALA A 159 -19.97 6.00 1.25
N PRO A 160 -20.96 6.91 1.52
CA PRO A 160 -20.63 8.32 1.75
C PRO A 160 -19.67 8.45 2.93
N LEU A 161 -18.74 9.41 2.82
CA LEU A 161 -17.88 9.74 3.95
C LEU A 161 -18.69 10.47 5.04
N ASP A 162 -18.50 10.06 6.28
CA ASP A 162 -19.00 10.79 7.41
C ASP A 162 -18.30 12.17 7.51
N PRO A 163 -19.03 13.28 7.57
CA PRO A 163 -18.42 14.61 7.54
C PRO A 163 -17.53 14.93 8.77
N GLU A 164 -17.74 14.26 9.89
CA GLU A 164 -17.02 14.53 11.13
C GLU A 164 -15.78 13.65 11.25
N SER A 165 -15.88 12.35 10.93
CA SER A 165 -14.76 11.41 11.04
C SER A 165 -13.95 11.31 9.74
N GLY A 166 -14.52 11.67 8.60
CA GLY A 166 -13.93 11.46 7.27
C GLY A 166 -13.85 9.99 6.86
N LEU A 167 -14.49 9.10 7.61
CA LEU A 167 -14.54 7.65 7.33
C LEU A 167 -15.80 7.28 6.55
N PRO A 168 -15.80 6.18 5.78
CA PRO A 168 -17.01 5.65 5.19
C PRO A 168 -18.06 5.36 6.26
N SER A 169 -19.30 5.81 6.04
CA SER A 169 -20.40 5.63 7.00
C SER A 169 -20.70 4.15 7.30
N ALA A 170 -20.38 3.24 6.37
CA ALA A 170 -20.49 1.80 6.58
C ALA A 170 -19.54 1.27 7.69
N CYS A 171 -18.46 2.00 8.00
CA CYS A 171 -17.54 1.62 9.07
C CYS A 171 -18.09 1.98 10.46
N SER A 172 -18.98 2.98 10.56
CA SER A 172 -19.60 3.37 11.84
C SER A 172 -20.68 2.38 12.31
N GLU A 173 -21.35 1.72 11.38
CA GLU A 173 -22.39 0.72 11.71
C GLU A 173 -21.80 -0.66 12.05
N ALA A 174 -20.64 -1.00 11.51
CA ALA A 174 -19.94 -2.25 11.82
C ALA A 174 -19.28 -2.26 13.22
N ALA A 175 -19.06 -1.09 13.82
CA ALA A 175 -18.46 -0.95 15.14
C ALA A 175 -19.31 -1.54 16.27
N ASP A 176 -20.61 -1.81 16.04
CA ASP A 176 -21.51 -2.36 17.06
C ASP A 176 -21.50 -3.89 17.15
N HIS A 177 -20.82 -4.61 16.24
CA HIS A 177 -20.84 -6.08 16.21
C HIS A 177 -19.48 -6.79 16.09
N SER A 178 -18.35 -6.09 15.96
CA SER A 178 -17.01 -6.65 16.10
C SER A 178 -15.96 -5.53 16.11
N ALA A 179 -15.61 -5.07 17.29
CA ALA A 179 -14.75 -3.91 17.55
C ALA A 179 -13.26 -4.12 17.23
N GLU A 180 -12.90 -4.78 16.13
CA GLU A 180 -11.50 -5.16 15.90
C GLU A 180 -10.93 -4.82 14.52
N CYS A 181 -11.57 -4.03 13.69
CA CYS A 181 -11.07 -3.87 12.33
C CYS A 181 -11.06 -2.44 11.80
N LEU A 182 -10.22 -1.56 12.38
CA LEU A 182 -9.69 -0.39 11.67
C LEU A 182 -8.36 0.03 12.31
N LEU A 183 -7.26 -0.50 11.76
CA LEU A 183 -5.91 -0.10 12.14
C LEU A 183 -5.46 1.07 11.24
N TYR A 184 -5.38 2.26 11.81
CA TYR A 184 -4.61 3.36 11.24
C TYR A 184 -3.16 3.23 11.72
N PHE A 185 -2.23 3.07 10.81
CA PHE A 185 -0.81 3.12 11.14
C PHE A 185 -0.35 4.58 11.21
N ARG A 186 0.06 5.03 12.39
CA ARG A 186 0.85 6.24 12.57
C ARG A 186 2.33 5.88 12.74
N ASN A 187 3.19 6.75 12.24
CA ASN A 187 4.64 6.60 12.11
C ASN A 187 5.43 6.64 13.46
N ASP A 188 4.75 6.55 14.60
CA ASP A 188 5.34 6.57 15.94
C ASP A 188 5.19 5.26 16.72
N GLY A 189 4.73 4.20 16.06
CA GLY A 189 4.57 2.89 16.68
C GLY A 189 3.49 2.83 17.76
N GLN A 190 2.65 3.86 17.87
CA GLN A 190 1.53 3.85 18.82
C GLN A 190 0.23 3.48 18.10
N ILE A 191 -0.32 2.36 18.50
CA ILE A 191 -1.69 1.96 18.20
C ILE A 191 -2.61 2.81 19.08
N PHE A 192 -3.41 3.67 18.49
CA PHE A 192 -4.47 4.31 19.24
C PHE A 192 -5.70 3.40 19.23
N GLU A 193 -5.93 2.71 20.34
CA GLU A 193 -7.26 2.25 20.71
C GLU A 193 -8.05 3.49 21.16
N GLU A 194 -8.99 3.97 20.38
CA GLU A 194 -10.07 4.78 20.94
C GLU A 194 -11.00 3.84 21.69
N GLN A 195 -10.78 3.77 23.02
CA GLN A 195 -11.80 3.26 23.93
C GLN A 195 -12.92 4.30 24.02
N ARG A 196 -14.11 3.89 23.69
CA ARG A 196 -15.34 4.43 24.30
C ARG A 196 -15.83 3.50 25.37
#